data_a6a91a1355102f221efed62d39b39ef1
#
_entry.id   a6a91a1355102f221efed62d39b39ef1
#
_cell.length_a   1.000
_cell.length_b   1.000
_cell.length_c   1.000
_cell.angle_alpha   90.00
_cell.angle_beta   90.00
_cell.angle_gamma   90.00
#
_symmetry.space_group_name_H-M   'P 1'
#
loop_
_entity.id
_entity.type
_entity.pdbx_description
1 polymer ?
#
loop_
_entity_poly.entity_id
_entity_poly.type
_entity_poly.pdbx_seq_one_letter_code
_entity_poly.pdbx_strand_id
1 'polypeptide(L)'
;MVDHYEPGTGNVSSDIARARVHLLISEYPRLADKHRDSDGRCARRTWFFPPHYHEKYLLRDLVSLCEKGYGEIELHLHHGKCMPDTSKNLENTIRQCIKEYSYFGIFGSQEHIKRYAFIHGDWALANSRHGMFCGVNNEIEILSKTGCFADFTFPSSYVESNPSRINSIYYANDSHSKPKSYNAGMPVKVFGKTRGDLIMIQGPLYPFFKDNKFFGLRVYGDGTTHTSQTDKGRIDTWVRTGICVEGKEDWIIIKTHTHGATNRSVLGDEMDDIYNYLETHYDDGNRYVLHYVTARELYNIIKAAEAGEPSPNPDQYRDYVVKAPAYDSSPDIPEASKELKSMIATTLECYQR
;
A
#
# COMPACT_ATOMS: atom_id res chain seq x y z
N MET A 1 0.54 -7.22 3.29
CA MET A 1 -0.62 -6.34 3.64
C MET A 1 -0.20 -4.89 3.56
N VAL A 2 -1.00 -4.04 2.92
CA VAL A 2 -0.83 -2.58 2.90
C VAL A 2 -1.87 -1.94 3.83
N ASP A 3 -1.47 -0.93 4.60
CA ASP A 3 -2.31 -0.29 5.60
C ASP A 3 -2.43 1.21 5.26
N HIS A 4 -3.64 1.69 5.00
CA HIS A 4 -3.95 3.11 4.94
C HIS A 4 -3.90 3.63 6.37
N TYR A 5 -2.69 3.91 6.85
CA TYR A 5 -2.44 4.17 8.25
C TYR A 5 -2.66 5.65 8.59
N GLU A 6 -3.87 5.97 8.94
CA GLU A 6 -4.36 7.34 9.18
C GLU A 6 -4.72 7.55 10.66
N PRO A 7 -3.74 7.76 11.54
CA PRO A 7 -4.00 7.85 12.99
C PRO A 7 -4.93 9.01 13.39
N GLY A 8 -4.96 10.09 12.62
CA GLY A 8 -5.83 11.24 12.84
C GLY A 8 -7.22 11.13 12.21
N THR A 9 -7.56 10.02 11.55
CA THR A 9 -8.87 9.86 10.90
C THR A 9 -10.04 10.06 11.88
N GLY A 10 -11.11 10.72 11.40
CA GLY A 10 -12.26 11.08 12.22
C GLY A 10 -12.08 12.42 12.95
N ASN A 11 -11.12 13.24 12.54
CA ASN A 11 -10.86 14.57 13.12
C ASN A 11 -10.60 14.55 14.64
N VAL A 12 -9.90 13.52 15.09
CA VAL A 12 -9.62 13.30 16.51
C VAL A 12 -8.50 14.21 17.00
N SER A 13 -8.41 14.40 18.34
CA SER A 13 -7.29 15.13 18.92
C SER A 13 -5.94 14.43 18.71
N SER A 14 -4.85 15.20 18.80
CA SER A 14 -3.48 14.66 18.74
C SER A 14 -3.24 13.57 19.77
N ASP A 15 -3.84 13.64 20.95
CA ASP A 15 -3.71 12.62 21.99
C ASP A 15 -4.33 11.28 21.56
N ILE A 16 -5.49 11.32 20.89
CA ILE A 16 -6.12 10.11 20.35
C ILE A 16 -5.27 9.54 19.20
N ALA A 17 -4.76 10.39 18.31
CA ALA A 17 -3.88 9.96 17.22
C ALA A 17 -2.62 9.30 17.78
N ARG A 18 -1.99 9.87 18.81
CA ARG A 18 -0.85 9.26 19.51
C ARG A 18 -1.20 7.93 20.16
N ALA A 19 -2.33 7.86 20.87
CA ALA A 19 -2.77 6.61 21.48
C ALA A 19 -2.95 5.47 20.46
N ARG A 20 -3.43 5.79 19.24
CA ARG A 20 -3.53 4.82 18.14
C ARG A 20 -2.16 4.32 17.69
N VAL A 21 -1.17 5.20 17.54
CA VAL A 21 0.20 4.81 17.17
C VAL A 21 0.85 4.01 18.29
N HIS A 22 0.72 4.43 19.55
CA HIS A 22 1.27 3.69 20.68
C HIS A 22 0.65 2.29 20.79
N LEU A 23 -0.66 2.14 20.54
CA LEU A 23 -1.30 0.84 20.49
C LEU A 23 -0.68 -0.06 19.42
N LEU A 24 -0.48 0.47 18.21
CA LEU A 24 0.19 -0.27 17.14
C LEU A 24 1.59 -0.75 17.58
N ILE A 25 2.40 0.16 18.13
CA ILE A 25 3.79 -0.12 18.52
C ILE A 25 3.86 -1.17 19.64
N SER A 26 2.90 -1.18 20.55
CA SER A 26 2.87 -2.15 21.65
C SER A 26 2.32 -3.51 21.23
N GLU A 27 1.29 -3.55 20.40
CA GLU A 27 0.56 -4.80 20.11
C GLU A 27 1.04 -5.50 18.83
N TYR A 28 1.43 -4.74 17.80
CA TYR A 28 1.83 -5.36 16.53
C TYR A 28 3.06 -6.28 16.65
N PRO A 29 4.14 -5.93 17.39
CA PRO A 29 5.23 -6.86 17.62
C PRO A 29 4.79 -8.16 18.30
N ARG A 30 3.89 -8.09 19.27
CA ARG A 30 3.38 -9.27 19.99
C ARG A 30 2.62 -10.21 19.05
N LEU A 31 1.87 -9.65 18.10
CA LEU A 31 1.20 -10.42 17.07
C LEU A 31 2.21 -10.98 16.08
N ALA A 32 3.02 -10.10 15.48
CA ALA A 32 3.92 -10.45 14.39
C ALA A 32 4.99 -11.50 14.79
N ASP A 33 5.45 -11.46 16.05
CA ASP A 33 6.47 -12.38 16.54
C ASP A 33 5.96 -13.82 16.76
N LYS A 34 4.66 -14.03 16.78
CA LYS A 34 4.07 -15.39 16.81
C LYS A 34 4.13 -16.09 15.44
N HIS A 35 4.26 -15.32 14.37
CA HIS A 35 4.09 -15.76 12.98
C HIS A 35 5.40 -15.70 12.22
N ARG A 36 5.68 -16.77 11.48
CA ARG A 36 6.87 -16.86 10.63
C ARG A 36 6.50 -17.45 9.28
N ASP A 37 7.10 -16.87 8.24
CA ASP A 37 7.06 -17.46 6.91
C ASP A 37 8.15 -18.54 6.73
N SER A 38 8.18 -19.14 5.56
CA SER A 38 9.17 -20.19 5.20
C SER A 38 10.63 -19.74 5.32
N ASP A 39 10.90 -18.44 5.28
CA ASP A 39 12.24 -17.86 5.44
C ASP A 39 12.54 -17.48 6.90
N GLY A 40 11.62 -17.77 7.84
CA GLY A 40 11.72 -17.42 9.26
C GLY A 40 11.47 -15.94 9.55
N ARG A 41 10.93 -15.19 8.62
CA ARG A 41 10.62 -13.77 8.81
C ARG A 41 9.27 -13.61 9.49
N CYS A 42 9.15 -12.64 10.40
CA CYS A 42 7.87 -12.32 11.00
C CYS A 42 6.89 -11.72 10.00
N ALA A 43 5.60 -11.77 10.33
CA ALA A 43 4.58 -11.06 9.57
C ALA A 43 4.92 -9.56 9.47
N ARG A 44 4.93 -9.03 8.24
CA ARG A 44 5.37 -7.67 7.94
C ARG A 44 4.24 -6.91 7.26
N ARG A 45 4.19 -5.59 7.51
CA ARG A 45 3.22 -4.68 6.89
C ARG A 45 3.91 -3.51 6.20
N THR A 46 3.17 -2.86 5.30
CA THR A 46 3.55 -1.55 4.79
C THR A 46 2.51 -0.54 5.23
N TRP A 47 2.96 0.45 6.01
CA TRP A 47 2.14 1.55 6.47
C TRP A 47 2.21 2.69 5.47
N PHE A 48 1.15 2.92 4.73
CA PHE A 48 0.99 4.07 3.87
C PHE A 48 0.53 5.24 4.71
N PHE A 49 1.46 6.15 5.02
CA PHE A 49 1.26 7.22 5.98
C PHE A 49 1.02 8.56 5.27
N PRO A 50 -0.06 9.30 5.59
CA PRO A 50 -0.38 10.55 4.93
C PRO A 50 0.29 11.76 5.59
N PRO A 51 0.78 12.74 4.81
CA PRO A 51 1.48 13.92 5.35
C PRO A 51 0.60 14.82 6.20
N HIS A 52 -0.72 14.85 5.97
CA HIS A 52 -1.63 15.70 6.74
C HIS A 52 -1.82 15.25 8.20
N TYR A 53 -1.37 14.06 8.54
CA TYR A 53 -1.25 13.59 9.93
C TYR A 53 0.20 13.59 10.41
N HIS A 54 1.09 14.27 9.68
CA HIS A 54 2.49 14.34 10.00
C HIS A 54 2.72 15.21 11.24
N GLU A 55 2.53 14.61 12.38
CA GLU A 55 3.14 15.06 13.61
C GLU A 55 4.48 14.37 13.77
N LYS A 56 5.52 15.16 14.07
CA LYS A 56 6.90 14.68 14.29
C LYS A 56 6.96 13.39 15.13
N TYR A 57 6.14 13.32 16.16
CA TYR A 57 6.13 12.18 17.09
C TYR A 57 5.48 10.93 16.49
N LEU A 58 4.38 11.07 15.74
CA LEU A 58 3.68 9.93 15.16
C LEU A 58 4.56 9.19 14.15
N LEU A 59 5.27 9.94 13.31
CA LEU A 59 6.14 9.36 12.30
C LEU A 59 7.38 8.73 12.94
N ARG A 60 8.01 9.40 13.94
CA ARG A 60 9.15 8.85 14.70
C ARG A 60 8.79 7.51 15.33
N ASP A 61 7.65 7.45 16.02
CA ASP A 61 7.21 6.26 16.69
C ASP A 61 7.00 5.10 15.70
N LEU A 62 6.37 5.38 14.55
CA LEU A 62 6.20 4.39 13.49
C LEU A 62 7.55 3.95 12.88
N VAL A 63 8.50 4.87 12.69
CA VAL A 63 9.86 4.57 12.23
C VAL A 63 10.56 3.63 13.21
N SER A 64 10.41 3.83 14.52
CA SER A 64 11.02 2.94 15.53
C SER A 64 10.53 1.48 15.41
N LEU A 65 9.32 1.27 14.90
CA LEU A 65 8.79 -0.07 14.61
C LEU A 65 9.43 -0.66 13.35
N CYS A 66 9.65 0.20 12.32
CA CYS A 66 10.33 -0.21 11.09
C CYS A 66 11.80 -0.55 11.30
N GLU A 67 12.52 0.18 12.15
CA GLU A 67 13.91 -0.12 12.55
C GLU A 67 14.06 -1.54 13.13
N LYS A 68 13.02 -2.02 13.80
CA LYS A 68 12.96 -3.39 14.36
C LYS A 68 12.58 -4.45 13.34
N GLY A 69 12.31 -4.08 12.09
CA GLY A 69 12.02 -5.01 11.01
C GLY A 69 10.56 -5.41 10.85
N TYR A 70 9.63 -4.79 11.55
CA TYR A 70 8.21 -5.16 11.51
C TYR A 70 7.46 -4.66 10.27
N GLY A 71 8.08 -3.83 9.45
CA GLY A 71 7.49 -3.35 8.20
C GLY A 71 8.20 -2.17 7.61
N GLU A 72 7.55 -1.50 6.66
CA GLU A 72 8.06 -0.32 5.97
C GLU A 72 6.99 0.77 5.88
N ILE A 73 7.43 2.03 5.71
CA ILE A 73 6.54 3.19 5.53
C ILE A 73 6.61 3.65 4.09
N GLU A 74 5.43 3.90 3.50
CA GLU A 74 5.27 4.39 2.14
C GLU A 74 4.29 5.58 2.09
N LEU A 75 4.16 6.23 0.93
CA LEU A 75 3.39 7.45 0.80
C LEU A 75 1.91 7.19 0.58
N HIS A 76 1.08 7.78 1.43
CA HIS A 76 -0.36 7.93 1.24
C HIS A 76 -0.70 9.40 1.06
N LEU A 77 -1.53 9.76 0.10
CA LEU A 77 -1.86 11.15 -0.12
C LEU A 77 -3.33 11.35 -0.43
N HIS A 78 -3.95 12.27 0.32
CA HIS A 78 -5.25 12.83 0.01
C HIS A 78 -5.07 14.23 -0.56
N HIS A 79 -5.63 14.49 -1.72
CA HIS A 79 -5.60 15.82 -2.33
C HIS A 79 -6.87 16.09 -3.14
N GLY A 80 -7.10 17.36 -3.50
CA GLY A 80 -8.27 17.70 -4.29
C GLY A 80 -9.62 17.51 -3.60
N LYS A 81 -9.66 17.56 -2.26
CA LYS A 81 -10.88 17.29 -1.48
C LYS A 81 -11.90 18.43 -1.51
N CYS A 82 -11.46 19.67 -1.33
CA CYS A 82 -12.34 20.83 -1.33
C CYS A 82 -12.59 21.40 -2.74
N MET A 83 -11.60 21.30 -3.57
CA MET A 83 -11.61 21.72 -4.96
C MET A 83 -10.64 20.83 -5.73
N PRO A 84 -10.85 20.64 -7.04
CA PRO A 84 -9.91 19.89 -7.86
C PRO A 84 -8.48 20.43 -7.69
N ASP A 85 -7.53 19.52 -7.51
CA ASP A 85 -6.11 19.86 -7.40
C ASP A 85 -5.50 20.14 -8.79
N THR A 86 -4.28 20.65 -8.81
CA THR A 86 -3.51 20.92 -10.01
C THR A 86 -2.26 20.05 -10.06
N SER A 87 -1.80 19.74 -11.28
CA SER A 87 -0.57 18.96 -11.50
C SER A 87 0.64 19.57 -10.77
N LYS A 88 0.76 20.91 -10.81
CA LYS A 88 1.87 21.63 -10.15
C LYS A 88 1.81 21.49 -8.62
N ASN A 89 0.62 21.64 -8.03
CA ASN A 89 0.45 21.52 -6.58
C ASN A 89 0.72 20.09 -6.13
N LEU A 90 0.19 19.09 -6.82
CA LEU A 90 0.43 17.68 -6.53
C LEU A 90 1.93 17.35 -6.59
N GLU A 91 2.64 17.74 -7.65
CA GLU A 91 4.08 17.49 -7.78
C GLU A 91 4.87 18.13 -6.64
N ASN A 92 4.58 19.37 -6.29
CA ASN A 92 5.24 20.08 -5.19
C ASN A 92 4.97 19.36 -3.85
N THR A 93 3.71 18.95 -3.63
CA THR A 93 3.32 18.20 -2.42
C THR A 93 4.13 16.92 -2.27
N ILE A 94 4.19 16.12 -3.32
CA ILE A 94 4.95 14.86 -3.30
C ILE A 94 6.43 15.12 -3.02
N ARG A 95 7.05 16.09 -3.71
CA ARG A 95 8.47 16.43 -3.49
C ARG A 95 8.75 16.88 -2.06
N GLN A 96 7.84 17.65 -1.48
CA GLN A 96 7.95 18.07 -0.10
C GLN A 96 7.82 16.89 0.87
N CYS A 97 6.86 15.98 0.62
CA CYS A 97 6.73 14.75 1.42
C CYS A 97 8.01 13.89 1.37
N ILE A 98 8.57 13.68 0.17
CA ILE A 98 9.82 12.94 0.01
C ILE A 98 10.95 13.57 0.84
N LYS A 99 11.09 14.89 0.79
CA LYS A 99 12.08 15.62 1.57
C LYS A 99 11.90 15.42 3.07
N GLU A 100 10.70 15.67 3.58
CA GLU A 100 10.40 15.59 5.03
C GLU A 100 10.55 14.16 5.58
N TYR A 101 10.06 13.16 4.84
CA TYR A 101 10.14 11.76 5.28
C TYR A 101 11.58 11.22 5.20
N SER A 102 12.39 11.74 4.28
CA SER A 102 13.79 11.34 4.15
C SER A 102 14.66 11.70 5.38
N TYR A 103 14.23 12.64 6.21
CA TYR A 103 14.92 12.91 7.49
C TYR A 103 14.92 11.70 8.42
N PHE A 104 13.93 10.85 8.32
CA PHE A 104 13.82 9.60 9.08
C PHE A 104 14.36 8.38 8.33
N GLY A 105 15.05 8.59 7.21
CA GLY A 105 15.52 7.49 6.38
C GLY A 105 14.41 6.70 5.69
N ILE A 106 13.17 7.22 5.70
CA ILE A 106 12.02 6.62 5.01
C ILE A 106 12.28 6.62 3.50
N PHE A 107 11.64 5.70 2.82
CA PHE A 107 11.75 5.38 1.40
C PHE A 107 13.04 4.66 1.01
N GLY A 108 12.86 3.67 0.16
CA GLY A 108 13.94 2.95 -0.47
C GLY A 108 14.75 3.83 -1.43
N SER A 109 15.74 3.24 -2.06
CA SER A 109 16.56 3.96 -3.04
C SER A 109 16.95 3.08 -4.22
N GLN A 110 17.09 3.73 -5.37
CA GLN A 110 17.68 3.16 -6.55
C GLN A 110 18.68 4.17 -7.11
N GLU A 111 19.96 3.78 -7.28
CA GLU A 111 21.02 4.67 -7.77
C GLU A 111 21.07 6.01 -7.00
N HIS A 112 20.93 5.96 -5.67
CA HIS A 112 20.87 7.11 -4.75
C HIS A 112 19.61 8.00 -4.88
N ILE A 113 18.68 7.69 -5.76
CA ILE A 113 17.40 8.39 -5.89
C ILE A 113 16.40 7.74 -4.93
N LYS A 114 15.70 8.56 -4.16
CA LYS A 114 14.61 8.06 -3.30
C LYS A 114 13.46 7.54 -4.15
N ARG A 115 12.98 6.35 -3.76
CA ARG A 115 11.91 5.63 -4.44
C ARG A 115 10.84 5.26 -3.43
N TYR A 116 9.58 5.41 -3.80
CA TYR A 116 8.44 5.17 -2.91
C TYR A 116 7.30 4.43 -3.62
N ALA A 117 6.48 3.71 -2.84
CA ALA A 117 5.18 3.22 -3.28
C ALA A 117 4.08 4.24 -2.94
N PHE A 118 2.96 4.13 -3.61
CA PHE A 118 1.86 5.07 -3.48
C PHE A 118 0.50 4.39 -3.27
N ILE A 119 -0.32 5.01 -2.42
CA ILE A 119 -1.76 4.77 -2.35
C ILE A 119 -2.47 6.13 -2.39
N HIS A 120 -3.42 6.29 -3.30
CA HIS A 120 -4.26 7.48 -3.38
C HIS A 120 -5.38 7.42 -2.32
N GLY A 121 -5.52 8.48 -1.56
CA GLY A 121 -6.63 8.67 -0.63
C GLY A 121 -7.98 8.70 -1.35
N ASP A 122 -9.04 8.27 -0.68
CA ASP A 122 -10.38 8.18 -1.26
C ASP A 122 -10.45 7.37 -2.58
N TRP A 123 -9.41 6.58 -2.90
CA TRP A 123 -9.25 5.79 -4.14
C TRP A 123 -9.45 6.59 -5.43
N ALA A 124 -9.18 7.89 -5.42
CA ALA A 124 -9.52 8.78 -6.53
C ALA A 124 -8.38 8.98 -7.56
N LEU A 125 -7.43 8.04 -7.64
CA LEU A 125 -6.27 8.09 -8.53
C LEU A 125 -6.64 8.55 -9.96
N ALA A 126 -5.77 9.35 -10.55
CA ALA A 126 -5.89 9.88 -11.92
C ALA A 126 -7.29 10.41 -12.21
N ASN A 127 -7.80 11.26 -11.29
CA ASN A 127 -9.07 11.95 -11.42
C ASN A 127 -10.28 11.02 -11.65
N SER A 128 -10.24 9.79 -11.14
CA SER A 128 -11.28 8.76 -11.37
C SER A 128 -12.66 9.16 -10.83
N ARG A 129 -12.73 10.15 -9.95
CA ARG A 129 -13.97 10.65 -9.36
C ARG A 129 -14.35 12.05 -9.87
N HIS A 130 -13.94 12.37 -11.11
CA HIS A 130 -14.37 13.54 -11.87
C HIS A 130 -14.22 14.87 -11.11
N GLY A 131 -13.05 15.14 -10.58
CA GLY A 131 -12.70 16.37 -9.84
C GLY A 131 -12.91 16.26 -8.33
N MET A 132 -13.60 15.24 -7.84
CA MET A 132 -13.71 14.99 -6.40
C MET A 132 -12.51 14.20 -5.92
N PHE A 133 -11.85 14.68 -4.86
CA PHE A 133 -10.73 14.01 -4.19
C PHE A 133 -9.47 13.81 -5.05
N CYS A 134 -9.34 14.51 -6.18
CA CYS A 134 -8.16 14.53 -7.03
C CYS A 134 -8.21 15.79 -7.95
N GLY A 135 -8.65 15.67 -9.19
CA GLY A 135 -8.67 16.75 -10.18
C GLY A 135 -7.50 16.70 -11.18
N VAL A 136 -6.53 15.81 -10.98
CA VAL A 136 -5.31 15.71 -11.79
C VAL A 136 -5.38 14.50 -12.71
N ASN A 137 -5.54 14.72 -14.02
CA ASN A 137 -5.60 13.63 -14.98
C ASN A 137 -4.24 12.96 -15.21
N ASN A 138 -3.16 13.74 -15.22
CA ASN A 138 -1.78 13.26 -15.45
C ASN A 138 -1.05 12.86 -14.15
N GLU A 139 -1.78 12.35 -13.19
CA GLU A 139 -1.21 11.96 -11.90
C GLU A 139 -0.24 10.77 -12.02
N ILE A 140 -0.50 9.81 -12.89
CA ILE A 140 0.38 8.65 -13.12
C ILE A 140 1.78 9.10 -13.57
N GLU A 141 1.85 10.07 -14.50
CA GLU A 141 3.11 10.63 -14.95
C GLU A 141 3.84 11.38 -13.83
N ILE A 142 3.12 12.17 -13.02
CA ILE A 142 3.70 12.92 -11.90
C ILE A 142 4.28 11.94 -10.86
N LEU A 143 3.56 10.89 -10.51
CA LEU A 143 4.03 9.85 -9.61
C LEU A 143 5.32 9.21 -10.14
N SER A 144 5.33 8.81 -11.41
CA SER A 144 6.51 8.22 -12.04
C SER A 144 7.71 9.17 -12.03
N LYS A 145 7.52 10.42 -12.43
CA LYS A 145 8.58 11.47 -12.45
C LYS A 145 9.13 11.83 -11.07
N THR A 146 8.33 11.70 -10.04
CA THR A 146 8.75 11.99 -8.66
C THR A 146 9.39 10.82 -7.95
N GLY A 147 9.47 9.65 -8.59
CA GLY A 147 10.17 8.47 -8.09
C GLY A 147 9.28 7.36 -7.55
N CYS A 148 7.97 7.44 -7.77
CA CYS A 148 7.07 6.34 -7.43
C CYS A 148 7.45 5.09 -8.23
N PHE A 149 7.63 3.96 -7.56
CA PHE A 149 7.94 2.70 -8.22
C PHE A 149 6.69 1.86 -8.50
N ALA A 150 5.63 1.99 -7.69
CA ALA A 150 4.38 1.26 -7.90
C ALA A 150 3.21 1.93 -7.17
N ASP A 151 2.01 1.77 -7.74
CA ASP A 151 0.74 2.10 -7.10
C ASP A 151 0.07 0.86 -6.52
N PHE A 152 -0.45 1.00 -5.30
CA PHE A 152 -1.14 -0.04 -4.55
C PHE A 152 -2.60 0.34 -4.21
N THR A 153 -3.15 1.35 -4.87
CA THR A 153 -4.48 1.90 -4.56
C THR A 153 -5.59 0.86 -4.68
N PHE A 154 -5.54 -0.02 -5.69
CA PHE A 154 -6.68 -0.86 -6.06
C PHE A 154 -6.60 -2.30 -5.52
N PRO A 155 -7.77 -2.98 -5.33
CA PRO A 155 -9.12 -2.55 -5.67
C PRO A 155 -9.71 -1.56 -4.67
N SER A 156 -10.72 -0.81 -5.14
CA SER A 156 -11.46 0.21 -4.39
C SER A 156 -12.84 -0.28 -3.97
N SER A 157 -13.34 0.25 -2.85
CA SER A 157 -14.76 0.14 -2.46
C SER A 157 -15.69 0.91 -3.41
N TYR A 158 -15.15 1.91 -4.11
CA TYR A 158 -15.90 2.71 -5.08
C TYR A 158 -15.77 2.11 -6.49
N VAL A 159 -16.88 1.60 -7.01
CA VAL A 159 -16.90 0.89 -8.31
C VAL A 159 -16.38 1.77 -9.44
N GLU A 160 -16.74 3.05 -9.43
CA GLU A 160 -16.30 4.02 -10.44
C GLU A 160 -14.78 4.23 -10.49
N SER A 161 -14.09 4.01 -9.37
CA SER A 161 -12.63 4.15 -9.30
C SER A 161 -11.88 2.91 -9.76
N ASN A 162 -12.49 1.72 -9.71
CA ASN A 162 -11.79 0.51 -10.08
C ASN A 162 -11.33 0.52 -11.55
N PRO A 163 -10.11 0.01 -11.83
CA PRO A 163 -9.66 -0.20 -13.19
C PRO A 163 -10.57 -1.16 -13.98
N SER A 164 -10.61 -0.99 -15.29
CA SER A 164 -11.26 -1.96 -16.18
C SER A 164 -10.52 -3.30 -16.22
N ARG A 165 -9.23 -3.31 -15.92
CA ARG A 165 -8.41 -4.51 -15.69
C ARG A 165 -8.37 -4.81 -14.20
N ILE A 166 -8.88 -5.96 -13.78
CA ILE A 166 -8.88 -6.43 -12.39
C ILE A 166 -7.92 -7.59 -12.19
N ASN A 167 -7.56 -7.87 -10.93
CA ASN A 167 -6.73 -9.03 -10.54
C ASN A 167 -5.44 -9.12 -11.36
N SER A 168 -4.74 -8.03 -11.52
CA SER A 168 -3.63 -7.92 -12.45
C SER A 168 -2.49 -7.07 -11.91
N ILE A 169 -1.30 -7.37 -12.39
CA ILE A 169 -0.10 -6.54 -12.27
C ILE A 169 0.22 -6.03 -13.67
N TYR A 170 0.22 -4.72 -13.86
CA TYR A 170 0.38 -4.16 -15.20
C TYR A 170 1.00 -2.77 -15.17
N TYR A 171 1.60 -2.36 -16.26
CA TYR A 171 2.05 -0.99 -16.47
C TYR A 171 0.89 -0.15 -16.98
N ALA A 172 0.51 0.88 -16.24
CA ALA A 172 -0.46 1.87 -16.66
C ALA A 172 0.21 2.92 -17.56
N ASN A 173 -0.53 3.39 -18.57
CA ASN A 173 -0.12 4.54 -19.37
C ASN A 173 -0.85 5.78 -18.87
N ASP A 174 -0.19 6.91 -18.88
CA ASP A 174 -0.81 8.17 -18.53
C ASP A 174 -1.58 8.82 -19.68
N SER A 175 -2.45 9.76 -19.32
CA SER A 175 -3.16 10.62 -20.27
C SER A 175 -3.48 11.96 -19.64
N HIS A 176 -2.88 13.03 -20.16
CA HIS A 176 -3.15 14.40 -19.70
C HIS A 176 -4.60 14.84 -19.86
N SER A 177 -5.33 14.25 -20.78
CA SER A 177 -6.66 14.74 -21.19
C SER A 177 -7.83 13.91 -20.64
N LYS A 178 -7.57 12.74 -20.07
CA LYS A 178 -8.62 11.79 -19.67
C LYS A 178 -8.42 11.29 -18.23
N PRO A 179 -9.47 11.29 -17.41
CA PRO A 179 -9.43 10.61 -16.13
C PRO A 179 -9.26 9.10 -16.32
N LYS A 180 -8.86 8.40 -15.26
CA LYS A 180 -8.68 6.94 -15.24
C LYS A 180 -7.74 6.44 -16.33
N SER A 181 -6.65 7.14 -16.58
CA SER A 181 -5.66 6.76 -17.59
C SER A 181 -5.10 5.34 -17.33
N TYR A 182 -5.09 4.89 -16.10
CA TYR A 182 -4.71 3.53 -15.69
C TYR A 182 -5.63 2.40 -16.23
N ASN A 183 -6.76 2.72 -16.87
CA ASN A 183 -7.54 1.71 -17.59
C ASN A 183 -6.82 1.18 -18.83
N ALA A 184 -5.86 1.95 -19.36
CA ALA A 184 -4.99 1.52 -20.45
C ALA A 184 -3.64 1.05 -19.90
N GLY A 185 -3.17 -0.09 -20.37
CA GLY A 185 -1.88 -0.61 -19.92
C GLY A 185 -1.59 -2.04 -20.39
N MET A 186 -0.38 -2.49 -20.11
CA MET A 186 0.12 -3.80 -20.51
C MET A 186 0.46 -4.65 -19.29
N PRO A 187 0.04 -5.93 -19.24
CA PRO A 187 0.43 -6.83 -18.17
C PRO A 187 1.95 -6.93 -18.01
N VAL A 188 2.40 -7.05 -16.78
CA VAL A 188 3.79 -7.43 -16.49
C VAL A 188 3.95 -8.91 -16.82
N LYS A 189 4.97 -9.25 -17.60
CA LYS A 189 5.24 -10.64 -17.98
C LYS A 189 6.73 -10.94 -18.03
N VAL A 190 7.06 -12.21 -17.83
CA VAL A 190 8.43 -12.72 -17.90
C VAL A 190 9.06 -12.36 -19.25
N PHE A 191 10.28 -11.82 -19.23
CA PHE A 191 10.99 -11.25 -20.37
C PHE A 191 10.19 -10.16 -21.13
N GLY A 192 9.19 -9.58 -20.47
CA GLY A 192 8.43 -8.47 -21.02
C GLY A 192 9.28 -7.20 -21.11
N LYS A 193 8.83 -6.28 -21.96
CA LYS A 193 9.40 -4.93 -21.98
C LYS A 193 8.55 -4.04 -21.07
N THR A 194 9.17 -3.25 -20.21
CA THR A 194 8.48 -2.17 -19.49
C THR A 194 7.80 -1.25 -20.52
N ARG A 195 6.48 -1.15 -20.43
CA ARG A 195 5.66 -0.33 -21.33
C ARG A 195 4.59 0.38 -20.50
N GLY A 196 4.84 1.60 -20.15
CA GLY A 196 3.95 2.45 -19.37
C GLY A 196 4.71 3.31 -18.38
N ASP A 197 3.99 4.18 -17.72
CA ASP A 197 4.55 5.20 -16.84
C ASP A 197 4.69 4.71 -15.40
N LEU A 198 3.77 3.85 -14.93
CA LEU A 198 3.74 3.35 -13.56
C LEU A 198 3.21 1.92 -13.48
N ILE A 199 3.81 1.10 -12.63
CA ILE A 199 3.30 -0.24 -12.35
C ILE A 199 2.15 -0.18 -11.34
N MET A 200 1.05 -0.87 -11.66
CA MET A 200 -0.11 -1.05 -10.81
C MET A 200 -0.12 -2.45 -10.22
N ILE A 201 -0.11 -2.56 -8.89
CA ILE A 201 -0.13 -3.84 -8.18
C ILE A 201 -1.46 -3.96 -7.44
N GLN A 202 -2.38 -4.73 -8.02
CA GLN A 202 -3.73 -4.89 -7.48
C GLN A 202 -3.81 -6.01 -6.46
N GLY A 203 -4.75 -5.86 -5.53
CA GLY A 203 -5.22 -6.98 -4.70
C GLY A 203 -6.39 -7.72 -5.37
N PRO A 204 -6.82 -8.85 -4.79
CA PRO A 204 -7.92 -9.65 -5.31
C PRO A 204 -9.24 -8.88 -5.26
N LEU A 205 -10.00 -8.98 -6.34
CA LEU A 205 -11.37 -8.49 -6.48
C LEU A 205 -12.23 -9.64 -6.98
N TYR A 206 -13.22 -10.05 -6.22
CA TYR A 206 -14.04 -11.21 -6.56
C TYR A 206 -15.49 -11.04 -6.09
N PRO A 207 -16.45 -11.74 -6.74
CA PRO A 207 -17.83 -11.76 -6.29
C PRO A 207 -17.96 -12.58 -5.00
N PHE A 208 -18.69 -12.05 -4.03
CA PHE A 208 -18.97 -12.72 -2.78
C PHE A 208 -20.48 -12.84 -2.56
N PHE A 209 -20.93 -14.03 -2.14
CA PHE A 209 -22.33 -14.27 -1.80
C PHE A 209 -22.46 -14.21 -0.27
N LYS A 210 -23.10 -13.17 0.24
CA LYS A 210 -23.39 -13.06 1.66
C LYS A 210 -24.59 -13.92 2.01
N ASP A 211 -24.46 -14.80 2.99
CA ASP A 211 -25.53 -15.58 3.62
C ASP A 211 -26.28 -16.55 2.69
N ASN A 212 -25.62 -17.16 1.70
CA ASN A 212 -26.24 -18.10 0.75
C ASN A 212 -27.56 -17.61 0.10
N LYS A 213 -27.80 -16.29 0.08
CA LYS A 213 -28.97 -15.71 -0.56
C LYS A 213 -28.66 -15.37 -2.01
N PHE A 214 -29.43 -15.96 -2.91
CA PHE A 214 -29.33 -15.84 -4.37
C PHE A 214 -29.54 -14.41 -4.93
N PHE A 215 -29.92 -13.44 -4.10
CA PHE A 215 -30.14 -12.05 -4.44
C PHE A 215 -29.25 -11.13 -3.63
N GLY A 216 -28.02 -10.91 -4.09
CA GLY A 216 -27.11 -9.96 -3.47
C GLY A 216 -25.66 -10.24 -3.83
N LEU A 217 -25.34 -10.25 -5.12
CA LEU A 217 -23.95 -10.26 -5.59
C LEU A 217 -23.26 -8.98 -5.10
N ARG A 218 -22.35 -9.11 -4.15
CA ARG A 218 -21.44 -8.02 -3.78
C ARG A 218 -20.06 -8.32 -4.35
N VAL A 219 -19.44 -7.30 -4.92
CA VAL A 219 -18.05 -7.38 -5.37
C VAL A 219 -17.19 -6.81 -4.24
N TYR A 220 -16.28 -7.60 -3.73
CA TYR A 220 -15.37 -7.18 -2.67
C TYR A 220 -13.96 -7.00 -3.23
N GLY A 221 -13.43 -5.80 -3.06
CA GLY A 221 -12.01 -5.60 -3.00
C GLY A 221 -11.54 -6.03 -1.61
N ASP A 222 -10.51 -6.86 -1.52
CA ASP A 222 -10.17 -7.45 -0.24
C ASP A 222 -9.49 -6.50 0.73
N GLY A 223 -10.34 -5.88 1.56
CA GLY A 223 -9.91 -5.31 2.83
C GLY A 223 -10.02 -6.37 3.93
N THR A 224 -8.96 -6.59 4.67
CA THR A 224 -8.90 -7.55 5.78
C THR A 224 -9.68 -7.08 7.03
N THR A 225 -10.71 -6.22 6.91
CA THR A 225 -11.05 -5.36 8.04
C THR A 225 -12.49 -5.28 8.48
N HIS A 226 -13.42 -6.00 7.90
CA HIS A 226 -14.83 -5.74 8.23
C HIS A 226 -15.68 -6.97 8.53
N THR A 227 -15.06 -8.06 8.93
CA THR A 227 -15.84 -9.23 9.34
C THR A 227 -15.35 -9.74 10.69
N SER A 228 -16.21 -9.79 11.65
CA SER A 228 -16.04 -10.43 12.95
C SER A 228 -15.85 -11.96 12.87
N GLN A 229 -15.54 -12.49 11.72
CA GLN A 229 -15.18 -13.89 11.49
C GLN A 229 -14.28 -13.95 10.25
N THR A 230 -13.06 -14.41 10.45
CA THR A 230 -12.15 -14.76 9.35
C THR A 230 -12.75 -15.92 8.58
N ASP A 231 -13.36 -15.61 7.45
CA ASP A 231 -13.87 -16.63 6.55
C ASP A 231 -12.67 -17.27 5.82
N LYS A 232 -12.36 -18.53 6.22
CA LYS A 232 -11.29 -19.33 5.62
C LYS A 232 -11.46 -19.44 4.10
N GLY A 233 -12.69 -19.54 3.62
CA GLY A 233 -13.01 -19.57 2.20
C GLY A 233 -12.60 -18.28 1.48
N ARG A 234 -12.52 -17.15 2.18
CA ARG A 234 -12.02 -15.89 1.66
C ARG A 234 -10.51 -15.94 1.40
N ILE A 235 -9.74 -16.50 2.36
CA ILE A 235 -8.28 -16.69 2.20
C ILE A 235 -8.01 -17.63 1.02
N ASP A 236 -8.73 -18.73 0.92
CA ASP A 236 -8.63 -19.64 -0.23
C ASP A 236 -8.95 -18.96 -1.55
N THR A 237 -9.85 -17.99 -1.54
CA THR A 237 -10.19 -17.20 -2.73
C THR A 237 -9.06 -16.26 -3.12
N TRP A 238 -8.30 -15.68 -2.17
CA TRP A 238 -7.12 -14.89 -2.50
C TRP A 238 -6.11 -15.70 -3.31
N VAL A 239 -5.82 -16.92 -2.84
CA VAL A 239 -4.89 -17.82 -3.53
C VAL A 239 -5.44 -18.25 -4.90
N ARG A 240 -6.72 -18.64 -4.97
CA ARG A 240 -7.37 -19.06 -6.23
C ARG A 240 -7.48 -17.95 -7.27
N THR A 241 -7.49 -16.68 -6.85
CA THR A 241 -7.49 -15.54 -7.78
C THR A 241 -6.21 -15.53 -8.64
N GLY A 242 -5.10 -16.06 -8.11
CA GLY A 242 -3.89 -16.34 -8.87
C GLY A 242 -3.23 -15.12 -9.50
N ILE A 243 -3.24 -13.96 -8.81
CA ILE A 243 -2.56 -12.77 -9.31
C ILE A 243 -1.06 -13.07 -9.38
N CYS A 244 -0.45 -12.91 -10.55
CA CYS A 244 0.95 -13.21 -10.80
C CYS A 244 1.52 -12.34 -11.93
N VAL A 245 2.82 -12.40 -12.14
CA VAL A 245 3.46 -11.96 -13.38
C VAL A 245 3.15 -12.99 -14.46
N GLU A 246 2.67 -12.58 -15.63
CA GLU A 246 2.36 -13.50 -16.73
C GLU A 246 3.62 -14.32 -17.13
N GLY A 247 3.51 -15.63 -17.09
CA GLY A 247 4.64 -16.57 -17.31
C GLY A 247 5.39 -16.94 -16.03
N LYS A 248 4.88 -16.54 -14.83
CA LYS A 248 5.40 -16.91 -13.51
C LYS A 248 4.24 -17.26 -12.57
N GLU A 249 3.39 -18.14 -13.00
CA GLU A 249 2.13 -18.53 -12.32
C GLU A 249 2.36 -19.28 -11.00
N ASP A 250 3.57 -19.77 -10.76
CA ASP A 250 4.00 -20.38 -9.49
C ASP A 250 4.24 -19.33 -8.38
N TRP A 251 4.35 -18.05 -8.71
CA TRP A 251 4.46 -16.95 -7.74
C TRP A 251 3.13 -16.22 -7.61
N ILE A 252 2.29 -16.67 -6.69
CA ILE A 252 0.99 -16.06 -6.42
C ILE A 252 1.15 -14.86 -5.49
N ILE A 253 0.65 -13.71 -5.92
CA ILE A 253 0.76 -12.44 -5.21
C ILE A 253 -0.57 -12.11 -4.54
N ILE A 254 -0.54 -11.95 -3.22
CA ILE A 254 -1.69 -11.59 -2.41
C ILE A 254 -1.45 -10.22 -1.78
N LYS A 255 -2.12 -9.19 -2.29
CA LYS A 255 -2.11 -7.85 -1.73
C LYS A 255 -3.47 -7.56 -1.08
N THR A 256 -3.50 -7.50 0.23
CA THR A 256 -4.67 -7.08 1.00
C THR A 256 -4.48 -5.68 1.56
N HIS A 257 -5.57 -4.99 1.92
CA HIS A 257 -5.50 -3.66 2.52
C HIS A 257 -6.28 -3.57 3.84
N THR A 258 -5.93 -2.58 4.65
CA THR A 258 -6.61 -2.27 5.92
C THR A 258 -6.57 -0.76 6.21
N HIS A 259 -7.32 -0.34 7.25
CA HIS A 259 -7.25 0.97 7.90
C HIS A 259 -6.92 0.76 9.38
N GLY A 260 -5.70 0.27 9.65
CA GLY A 260 -5.29 -0.28 10.93
C GLY A 260 -5.29 0.72 12.09
N ALA A 261 -5.19 2.02 11.80
CA ALA A 261 -5.25 3.05 12.84
C ALA A 261 -6.60 3.11 13.58
N THR A 262 -7.69 2.73 12.91
CA THR A 262 -9.05 2.74 13.48
C THR A 262 -9.62 1.35 13.71
N ASN A 263 -9.03 0.33 13.12
CA ASN A 263 -9.49 -1.04 13.22
C ASN A 263 -8.58 -1.90 14.11
N ARG A 264 -9.03 -2.12 15.34
CA ARG A 264 -8.27 -2.91 16.32
C ARG A 264 -8.20 -4.41 16.00
N SER A 265 -9.12 -4.94 15.18
CA SER A 265 -9.13 -6.36 14.83
C SER A 265 -7.85 -6.81 14.11
N VAL A 266 -7.16 -5.86 13.43
CA VAL A 266 -5.89 -6.14 12.77
C VAL A 266 -4.69 -6.26 13.72
N LEU A 267 -4.88 -6.08 15.00
CA LEU A 267 -3.87 -6.25 16.06
C LEU A 267 -4.24 -7.38 17.05
N GLY A 268 -5.37 -8.05 16.84
CA GLY A 268 -5.90 -9.07 17.74
C GLY A 268 -6.11 -10.44 17.09
N ASP A 269 -6.96 -11.22 17.73
CA ASP A 269 -7.22 -12.63 17.40
C ASP A 269 -7.65 -12.86 15.95
N GLU A 270 -8.43 -11.94 15.36
CA GLU A 270 -8.86 -12.08 13.96
C GLU A 270 -7.66 -12.11 12.99
N MET A 271 -6.65 -11.30 13.25
CA MET A 271 -5.46 -11.28 12.42
C MET A 271 -4.53 -12.46 12.74
N ASP A 272 -4.45 -12.86 13.99
CA ASP A 272 -3.77 -14.09 14.43
C ASP A 272 -4.33 -15.30 13.69
N ASP A 273 -5.65 -15.44 13.61
CA ASP A 273 -6.35 -16.49 12.87
C ASP A 273 -6.02 -16.50 11.37
N ILE A 274 -5.92 -15.32 10.75
CA ILE A 274 -5.54 -15.21 9.33
C ILE A 274 -4.12 -15.74 9.12
N TYR A 275 -3.16 -15.30 9.93
CA TYR A 275 -1.78 -15.74 9.81
C TYR A 275 -1.65 -17.24 10.09
N ASN A 276 -2.28 -17.75 11.15
CA ASN A 276 -2.32 -19.19 11.47
C ASN A 276 -2.88 -20.01 10.30
N TYR A 277 -3.95 -19.51 9.64
CA TYR A 277 -4.53 -20.22 8.52
C TYR A 277 -3.59 -20.24 7.30
N LEU A 278 -2.94 -19.11 6.99
CA LEU A 278 -1.95 -19.03 5.91
C LEU A 278 -0.77 -19.98 6.16
N GLU A 279 -0.20 -19.96 7.36
CA GLU A 279 0.94 -20.80 7.75
C GLU A 279 0.59 -22.29 7.76
N THR A 280 -0.62 -22.65 8.18
CA THR A 280 -1.05 -24.05 8.25
C THR A 280 -1.41 -24.64 6.89
N HIS A 281 -1.98 -23.82 5.97
CA HIS A 281 -2.56 -24.33 4.71
C HIS A 281 -1.76 -23.93 3.47
N TYR A 282 -0.93 -22.90 3.57
CA TYR A 282 -0.19 -22.34 2.45
C TYR A 282 1.30 -22.18 2.75
N ASP A 283 1.82 -22.99 3.70
CA ASP A 283 3.25 -23.11 4.03
C ASP A 283 3.62 -24.56 4.34
N ASP A 284 3.28 -25.48 3.44
CA ASP A 284 3.55 -26.92 3.60
C ASP A 284 4.96 -27.32 3.12
N GLY A 285 5.74 -26.39 2.60
CA GLY A 285 7.10 -26.60 2.11
C GLY A 285 7.20 -27.47 0.85
N ASN A 286 6.07 -27.87 0.26
CA ASN A 286 6.00 -28.73 -0.92
C ASN A 286 5.17 -28.10 -2.04
N ARG A 287 3.89 -27.89 -1.80
CA ARG A 287 2.97 -27.26 -2.75
C ARG A 287 2.99 -25.75 -2.63
N TYR A 288 3.10 -25.26 -1.40
CA TYR A 288 3.10 -23.85 -1.06
C TYR A 288 4.28 -23.50 -0.16
N VAL A 289 4.87 -22.36 -0.43
CA VAL A 289 5.93 -21.70 0.35
C VAL A 289 5.47 -20.26 0.59
N LEU A 290 5.24 -19.92 1.86
CA LEU A 290 4.72 -18.61 2.24
C LEU A 290 5.85 -17.61 2.42
N HIS A 291 5.67 -16.39 1.91
CA HIS A 291 6.60 -15.28 2.09
C HIS A 291 5.86 -14.02 2.54
N TYR A 292 6.18 -13.50 3.73
CA TYR A 292 5.71 -12.21 4.19
C TYR A 292 6.60 -11.09 3.64
N VAL A 293 6.00 -10.18 2.90
CA VAL A 293 6.72 -9.11 2.19
C VAL A 293 6.10 -7.73 2.40
N THR A 294 6.94 -6.69 2.36
CA THR A 294 6.50 -5.30 2.26
C THR A 294 6.12 -4.94 0.81
N ALA A 295 5.53 -3.77 0.59
CA ALA A 295 5.17 -3.30 -0.75
C ALA A 295 6.41 -3.16 -1.64
N ARG A 296 7.52 -2.63 -1.09
CA ARG A 296 8.80 -2.50 -1.80
C ARG A 296 9.39 -3.86 -2.16
N GLU A 297 9.43 -4.78 -1.20
CA GLU A 297 9.93 -6.14 -1.43
C GLU A 297 9.08 -6.86 -2.50
N LEU A 298 7.75 -6.72 -2.43
CA LEU A 298 6.85 -7.28 -3.44
C LEU A 298 7.14 -6.72 -4.83
N TYR A 299 7.33 -5.39 -4.96
CA TYR A 299 7.74 -4.79 -6.22
C TYR A 299 9.04 -5.38 -6.74
N ASN A 300 10.05 -5.52 -5.89
CA ASN A 300 11.34 -6.10 -6.26
C ASN A 300 11.22 -7.55 -6.76
N ILE A 301 10.41 -8.36 -6.09
CA ILE A 301 10.11 -9.74 -6.48
C ILE A 301 9.39 -9.77 -7.84
N ILE A 302 8.42 -8.89 -8.06
CA ILE A 302 7.74 -8.74 -9.35
C ILE A 302 8.74 -8.37 -10.45
N LYS A 303 9.69 -7.48 -10.19
CA LYS A 303 10.72 -7.07 -11.15
C LYS A 303 11.71 -8.20 -11.46
N ALA A 304 12.04 -9.01 -10.48
CA ALA A 304 12.85 -10.20 -10.70
C ALA A 304 12.11 -11.24 -11.56
N ALA A 305 10.83 -11.47 -11.29
CA ALA A 305 9.99 -12.33 -12.13
C ALA A 305 9.89 -11.80 -13.57
N GLU A 306 9.67 -10.49 -13.75
CA GLU A 306 9.66 -9.86 -15.08
C GLU A 306 10.98 -10.05 -15.83
N ALA A 307 12.12 -9.95 -15.14
CA ALA A 307 13.44 -10.18 -15.71
C ALA A 307 13.72 -11.65 -16.04
N GLY A 308 12.89 -12.58 -15.56
CA GLY A 308 13.10 -14.02 -15.76
C GLY A 308 14.20 -14.59 -14.87
N GLU A 309 14.38 -14.02 -13.67
CA GLU A 309 15.38 -14.51 -12.72
C GLU A 309 15.14 -15.98 -12.36
N PRO A 310 16.21 -16.80 -12.31
CA PRO A 310 16.07 -18.25 -12.31
C PRO A 310 15.77 -18.87 -10.94
N SER A 311 16.03 -18.17 -9.84
CA SER A 311 15.83 -18.76 -8.51
C SER A 311 14.35 -19.02 -8.24
N PRO A 312 14.00 -20.22 -7.73
CA PRO A 312 12.63 -20.51 -7.31
C PRO A 312 12.24 -19.80 -6.00
N ASN A 313 13.22 -19.35 -5.19
CA ASN A 313 12.97 -18.64 -3.93
C ASN A 313 12.94 -17.13 -4.14
N PRO A 314 11.77 -16.48 -4.03
CA PRO A 314 11.63 -15.04 -4.18
C PRO A 314 12.32 -14.22 -3.08
N ASP A 315 12.65 -14.81 -1.92
CA ASP A 315 13.33 -14.11 -0.82
C ASP A 315 14.65 -13.44 -1.25
N GLN A 316 15.35 -14.05 -2.21
CA GLN A 316 16.62 -13.53 -2.75
C GLN A 316 16.47 -12.18 -3.47
N TYR A 317 15.25 -11.81 -3.85
CA TYR A 317 14.98 -10.65 -4.69
C TYR A 317 14.34 -9.48 -3.94
N ARG A 318 14.28 -9.53 -2.60
CA ARG A 318 13.66 -8.45 -1.79
C ARG A 318 14.28 -7.07 -1.99
N ASP A 319 15.54 -7.00 -2.42
CA ASP A 319 16.29 -5.77 -2.71
C ASP A 319 16.79 -5.69 -4.17
N TYR A 320 16.07 -6.30 -5.11
CA TYR A 320 16.49 -6.47 -6.50
C TYR A 320 16.72 -5.13 -7.22
N VAL A 321 15.76 -4.23 -7.20
CA VAL A 321 15.82 -2.91 -7.86
C VAL A 321 15.90 -1.79 -6.84
N VAL A 322 14.95 -1.73 -5.92
CA VAL A 322 14.84 -0.69 -4.90
C VAL A 322 15.40 -1.21 -3.59
N LYS A 323 16.50 -0.63 -3.13
CA LYS A 323 17.16 -0.99 -1.87
C LYS A 323 16.32 -0.58 -0.66
N ALA A 324 16.51 -1.28 0.45
CA ALA A 324 15.80 -1.03 1.69
C ALA A 324 15.98 0.41 2.19
N PRO A 325 14.99 0.98 2.89
CA PRO A 325 15.14 2.21 3.65
C PRO A 325 16.21 2.07 4.74
N ALA A 326 16.85 3.19 5.07
CA ALA A 326 17.77 3.28 6.20
C ALA A 326 17.10 4.09 7.31
N TYR A 327 16.17 3.48 8.02
CA TYR A 327 15.37 4.12 9.05
C TYR A 327 16.24 4.66 10.18
N ASP A 328 15.88 5.86 10.67
CA ASP A 328 16.49 6.49 11.82
C ASP A 328 15.42 7.28 12.60
N SER A 329 15.10 6.83 13.79
CA SER A 329 14.12 7.47 14.69
C SER A 329 14.78 8.51 15.62
N SER A 330 16.12 8.64 15.58
CA SER A 330 16.87 9.49 16.49
C SER A 330 16.93 10.98 16.14
N PRO A 331 16.81 11.42 14.85
CA PRO A 331 17.07 12.80 14.49
C PRO A 331 16.21 13.79 15.26
N ASP A 332 16.84 14.88 15.69
CA ASP A 332 16.12 16.06 16.16
C ASP A 332 15.66 16.86 14.92
N ILE A 333 14.43 16.60 14.50
CA ILE A 333 13.92 17.10 13.24
C ILE A 333 13.40 18.52 13.42
N PRO A 334 13.74 19.44 12.50
CA PRO A 334 13.10 20.73 12.47
C PRO A 334 11.58 20.56 12.36
N GLU A 335 10.82 21.49 12.90
CA GLU A 335 9.37 21.52 12.67
C GLU A 335 9.08 21.46 11.15
N ALA A 336 7.99 20.77 10.78
CA ALA A 336 7.55 20.71 9.39
C ALA A 336 7.60 22.10 8.75
N SER A 337 8.05 22.18 7.50
CA SER A 337 8.19 23.44 6.80
C SER A 337 6.88 24.24 6.79
N LYS A 338 6.95 25.56 6.67
CA LYS A 338 5.73 26.40 6.57
C LYS A 338 4.88 25.99 5.38
N GLU A 339 5.51 25.57 4.29
CA GLU A 339 4.87 25.09 3.08
C GLU A 339 4.06 23.81 3.37
N LEU A 340 4.68 22.81 3.99
CA LEU A 340 3.99 21.57 4.35
C LEU A 340 2.86 21.83 5.37
N LYS A 341 3.10 22.67 6.38
CA LYS A 341 2.05 23.06 7.34
C LYS A 341 0.87 23.75 6.66
N SER A 342 1.13 24.63 5.68
CA SER A 342 0.07 25.29 4.91
C SER A 342 -0.74 24.31 4.07
N MET A 343 -0.07 23.35 3.42
CA MET A 343 -0.71 22.31 2.61
C MET A 343 -1.57 21.39 3.48
N ILE A 344 -1.04 20.99 4.65
CA ILE A 344 -1.75 20.21 5.66
C ILE A 344 -2.99 20.97 6.16
N ALA A 345 -2.85 22.26 6.48
CA ALA A 345 -3.95 23.08 6.98
C ALA A 345 -5.09 23.17 5.96
N THR A 346 -4.79 23.40 4.69
CA THR A 346 -5.77 23.43 3.59
C THR A 346 -6.52 22.10 3.48
N THR A 347 -5.80 20.98 3.60
CA THR A 347 -6.42 19.66 3.57
C THR A 347 -7.29 19.40 4.79
N LEU A 348 -6.82 19.77 6.00
CA LEU A 348 -7.56 19.57 7.25
C LEU A 348 -8.82 20.43 7.33
N GLU A 349 -8.79 21.69 6.88
CA GLU A 349 -9.99 22.54 6.80
C GLU A 349 -11.09 21.92 5.94
N CYS A 350 -10.69 21.16 4.91
CA CYS A 350 -11.61 20.43 4.06
C CYS A 350 -12.25 19.21 4.74
N TYR A 351 -11.57 18.62 5.72
CA TYR A 351 -12.13 17.54 6.53
C TYR A 351 -13.11 18.04 7.60
N GLN A 352 -13.08 19.34 7.93
CA GLN A 352 -13.94 19.97 8.92
C GLN A 352 -15.27 20.51 8.35
N ARG A 353 -15.37 20.61 7.02
CA ARG A 353 -16.59 21.00 6.31
C ARG A 353 -17.32 19.76 5.76
#